data_05cf24e322ff629a127f63dd4b91ccb8
#
_entry.id   05cf24e322ff629a127f63dd4b91ccb8
#
_cell.length_a   1.000
_cell.length_b   1.000
_cell.length_c   1.000
_cell.angle_alpha   90.00
_cell.angle_beta   90.00
_cell.angle_gamma   90.00
#
_symmetry.space_group_name_H-M   'P 1'
#
loop_
_entity.id
_entity.type
_entity.pdbx_description
1 polymer ?
#
loop_
_entity_poly.entity_id
_entity_poly.type
_entity_poly.pdbx_seq_one_letter_code
_entity_poly.pdbx_strand_id
1 'polypeptide(L)'
;MGHQCYTHKILTGRLERFSTLRQENGISGFPKPNESEHDSFISGHSSTAISVACGIAEGMRLHGDKEHFAVAVVGDGAMTGGLSYEGLNNAGKSRNNLIVILNDNEMSISKNVGALARYLSSMRSSEGYVRTKKAVERRLNRTAVIGPSVAKVIKNSKSVVRDVLLQSATIFEDFGFVYLGPVDGHNLVELEEVLLAAKEYHRPVFIHVHTVKGKGYAPAEAKPSEYHGISKFDIETGNPEVSAADSYSEMFGKELVQLAKHDPRICAVTAAMGGGTGLHHFAREFPNRYYDVGIAEQHAVTFSAALASMGELPVFAVYSSFLQRAYDQLMHDVAIGGMHVVLGIDRAGVVGEDGETHHGLYDVSFLCTVPNTVIYAPACYEEMRLCLRRALYRDKGLACIRYPRGSEKVSFDKTALNTEYTHVSGRKTDTLYISYGRVYDHLYRASRRMAEEGVFCDLLKLTRIFPLAEGVVEIAMSYAHVVFLDEAYYYGGISQLLGDLLLERGFRGTYRRVAPKAYLPQASTDSQMETMGLSEHAIYQDMQQEAKHGKA
;
A
#
# COMPACT_ATOMS: atom_id res chain seq x y z
N MET A 1 -3.58 -10.45 -12.02
CA MET A 1 -2.70 -11.22 -11.10
C MET A 1 -2.02 -10.24 -10.16
N GLY A 2 -1.79 -10.60 -8.90
CA GLY A 2 -1.19 -9.72 -7.89
C GLY A 2 0.35 -9.77 -7.84
N HIS A 3 0.92 -9.37 -6.70
CA HIS A 3 2.37 -9.30 -6.48
C HIS A 3 3.09 -10.65 -6.46
N GLN A 4 2.39 -11.77 -6.26
CA GLN A 4 2.96 -13.12 -6.35
C GLN A 4 2.99 -13.61 -7.81
N CYS A 5 3.63 -12.83 -8.69
CA CYS A 5 3.66 -13.07 -10.14
C CYS A 5 4.97 -13.73 -10.63
N TYR A 6 5.81 -14.23 -9.73
CA TYR A 6 7.13 -14.75 -10.10
C TYR A 6 7.04 -15.97 -11.03
N THR A 7 6.16 -16.94 -10.73
CA THR A 7 5.92 -18.08 -11.60
C THR A 7 5.43 -17.64 -12.98
N HIS A 8 4.52 -16.66 -13.05
CA HIS A 8 4.08 -16.08 -14.32
C HIS A 8 5.26 -15.49 -15.11
N LYS A 9 6.13 -14.73 -14.47
CA LYS A 9 7.32 -14.16 -15.13
C LYS A 9 8.28 -15.24 -15.64
N ILE A 10 8.49 -16.30 -14.87
CA ILE A 10 9.32 -17.45 -15.28
C ILE A 10 8.73 -18.11 -16.53
N LEU A 11 7.44 -18.44 -16.49
CA LEU A 11 6.74 -19.13 -17.61
C LEU A 11 6.58 -18.26 -18.87
N THR A 12 6.71 -16.95 -18.73
CA THR A 12 6.63 -15.99 -19.85
C THR A 12 8.02 -15.50 -20.31
N GLY A 13 9.05 -16.34 -20.17
CA GLY A 13 10.37 -16.15 -20.77
C GLY A 13 11.32 -15.22 -20.03
N ARG A 14 11.05 -14.87 -18.76
CA ARG A 14 11.89 -13.96 -17.97
C ARG A 14 12.81 -14.65 -16.96
N LEU A 15 12.92 -16.00 -16.98
CA LEU A 15 13.73 -16.76 -16.02
C LEU A 15 15.19 -16.30 -15.98
N GLU A 16 15.83 -16.10 -17.12
CA GLU A 16 17.24 -15.68 -17.20
C GLU A 16 17.50 -14.30 -16.60
N ARG A 17 16.46 -13.47 -16.52
CA ARG A 17 16.52 -12.11 -15.94
C ARG A 17 16.22 -12.07 -14.45
N PHE A 18 15.93 -13.21 -13.80
CA PHE A 18 15.57 -13.23 -12.37
C PHE A 18 16.67 -12.75 -11.43
N SER A 19 17.94 -12.88 -11.84
CA SER A 19 19.07 -12.28 -11.10
C SER A 19 18.98 -10.76 -10.96
N THR A 20 18.16 -10.10 -11.81
CA THR A 20 17.94 -8.65 -11.81
C THR A 20 16.60 -8.26 -11.18
N LEU A 21 15.88 -9.20 -10.55
CA LEU A 21 14.58 -8.95 -9.95
C LEU A 21 14.65 -7.82 -8.92
N ARG A 22 13.78 -6.81 -9.05
CA ARG A 22 13.67 -5.62 -8.18
C ARG A 22 14.93 -4.74 -8.13
N GLN A 23 15.88 -4.97 -9.03
CA GLN A 23 17.08 -4.15 -9.15
C GLN A 23 16.89 -3.04 -10.20
N GLU A 24 17.75 -2.05 -10.15
CA GLU A 24 17.81 -0.96 -11.13
C GLU A 24 18.05 -1.53 -12.53
N ASN A 25 17.26 -1.07 -13.51
CA ASN A 25 17.24 -1.58 -14.89
C ASN A 25 16.90 -3.08 -15.02
N GLY A 26 16.46 -3.71 -13.94
CA GLY A 26 16.04 -5.11 -13.91
C GLY A 26 14.55 -5.30 -14.09
N ILE A 27 14.08 -6.54 -13.82
CA ILE A 27 12.66 -6.86 -13.85
C ILE A 27 11.94 -6.44 -12.56
N SER A 28 10.72 -5.92 -12.72
CA SER A 28 9.87 -5.49 -11.61
C SER A 28 9.39 -6.66 -10.75
N GLY A 29 9.12 -6.40 -9.48
CA GLY A 29 8.41 -7.32 -8.59
C GLY A 29 6.93 -7.50 -8.90
N PHE A 30 6.38 -6.77 -9.89
CA PHE A 30 4.96 -6.73 -10.24
C PHE A 30 4.79 -6.91 -11.75
N PRO A 31 3.59 -7.35 -12.24
CA PRO A 31 3.27 -7.32 -13.66
C PRO A 31 3.32 -5.89 -14.20
N LYS A 32 3.95 -5.72 -15.37
CA LYS A 32 4.09 -4.43 -16.08
C LYS A 32 3.95 -4.60 -17.58
N PRO A 33 3.00 -3.94 -18.26
CA PRO A 33 2.81 -4.04 -19.71
C PRO A 33 4.03 -3.65 -20.54
N ASN A 34 4.85 -2.73 -20.05
CA ASN A 34 6.08 -2.32 -20.75
C ASN A 34 7.26 -3.28 -20.52
N GLU A 35 7.11 -4.30 -19.68
CA GLU A 35 8.12 -5.33 -19.44
C GLU A 35 7.90 -6.59 -20.28
N SER A 36 6.63 -6.92 -20.55
CA SER A 36 6.25 -8.11 -21.30
C SER A 36 4.85 -7.96 -21.91
N GLU A 37 4.65 -8.44 -23.13
CA GLU A 37 3.33 -8.55 -23.78
C GLU A 37 2.34 -9.47 -23.03
N HIS A 38 2.85 -10.34 -22.17
CA HIS A 38 2.05 -11.21 -21.31
C HIS A 38 1.54 -10.52 -20.04
N ASP A 39 1.94 -9.29 -19.77
CA ASP A 39 1.49 -8.49 -18.65
C ASP A 39 0.40 -7.52 -19.09
N SER A 40 -0.85 -7.98 -19.18
CA SER A 40 -1.97 -7.22 -19.76
C SER A 40 -2.27 -5.90 -19.03
N PHE A 41 -1.89 -5.76 -17.74
CA PHE A 41 -2.15 -4.56 -16.96
C PHE A 41 -1.15 -4.42 -15.82
N ILE A 42 -0.89 -3.17 -15.38
CA ILE A 42 -0.04 -2.92 -14.22
C ILE A 42 -0.70 -3.44 -12.94
N SER A 43 0.08 -4.06 -12.08
CA SER A 43 -0.36 -4.52 -10.77
C SER A 43 0.65 -4.09 -9.69
N GLY A 44 0.17 -3.89 -8.48
CA GLY A 44 0.97 -3.44 -7.34
C GLY A 44 0.06 -3.16 -6.15
N HIS A 45 -1.10 -2.57 -6.42
CA HIS A 45 -2.16 -2.39 -5.45
C HIS A 45 -3.20 -3.51 -5.57
N SER A 46 -3.61 -4.10 -4.46
CA SER A 46 -4.58 -5.19 -4.42
C SER A 46 -6.01 -4.74 -4.77
N SER A 47 -6.93 -5.70 -4.93
CA SER A 47 -8.37 -5.51 -5.11
C SER A 47 -8.82 -4.94 -6.46
N THR A 48 -7.91 -4.58 -7.38
CA THR A 48 -8.25 -3.97 -8.67
C THR A 48 -8.52 -4.99 -9.78
N ALA A 49 -8.08 -6.25 -9.64
CA ALA A 49 -8.01 -7.23 -10.73
C ALA A 49 -9.37 -7.54 -11.36
N ILE A 50 -10.45 -7.61 -10.56
CA ILE A 50 -11.79 -7.89 -11.07
C ILE A 50 -12.27 -6.74 -11.96
N SER A 51 -12.17 -5.51 -11.49
CA SER A 51 -12.56 -4.32 -12.26
C SER A 51 -11.75 -4.18 -13.55
N VAL A 52 -10.44 -4.45 -13.51
CA VAL A 52 -9.59 -4.46 -14.71
C VAL A 52 -10.06 -5.52 -15.70
N ALA A 53 -10.30 -6.75 -15.24
CA ALA A 53 -10.77 -7.82 -16.12
C ALA A 53 -12.17 -7.55 -16.70
N CYS A 54 -13.06 -6.90 -15.94
CA CYS A 54 -14.35 -6.43 -16.45
C CYS A 54 -14.18 -5.46 -17.62
N GLY A 55 -13.29 -4.48 -17.47
CA GLY A 55 -13.00 -3.50 -18.54
C GLY A 55 -12.39 -4.15 -19.79
N ILE A 56 -11.45 -5.10 -19.60
CA ILE A 56 -10.84 -5.86 -20.70
C ILE A 56 -11.89 -6.71 -21.40
N ALA A 57 -12.73 -7.46 -20.66
CA ALA A 57 -13.79 -8.29 -21.24
C ALA A 57 -14.82 -7.46 -22.01
N GLU A 58 -15.15 -6.27 -21.52
CA GLU A 58 -16.04 -5.35 -22.24
C GLU A 58 -15.38 -4.80 -23.50
N GLY A 59 -14.09 -4.46 -23.46
CA GLY A 59 -13.32 -4.06 -24.64
C GLY A 59 -13.29 -5.16 -25.70
N MET A 60 -13.03 -6.41 -25.32
CA MET A 60 -13.10 -7.58 -26.21
C MET A 60 -14.48 -7.68 -26.88
N ARG A 61 -15.54 -7.58 -26.09
CA ARG A 61 -16.93 -7.61 -26.61
C ARG A 61 -17.20 -6.50 -27.63
N LEU A 62 -16.74 -5.28 -27.38
CA LEU A 62 -16.90 -4.14 -28.30
C LEU A 62 -16.14 -4.34 -29.62
N HIS A 63 -15.02 -5.05 -29.57
CA HIS A 63 -14.26 -5.45 -30.76
C HIS A 63 -14.81 -6.71 -31.47
N GLY A 64 -15.89 -7.29 -30.93
CA GLY A 64 -16.49 -8.52 -31.51
C GLY A 64 -15.72 -9.80 -31.20
N ASP A 65 -14.76 -9.75 -30.31
CA ASP A 65 -13.98 -10.91 -29.87
C ASP A 65 -14.84 -11.79 -28.94
N LYS A 66 -15.09 -13.01 -29.39
CA LYS A 66 -15.88 -14.03 -28.65
C LYS A 66 -15.07 -15.25 -28.25
N GLU A 67 -13.80 -15.31 -28.64
CA GLU A 67 -12.93 -16.46 -28.45
C GLU A 67 -12.04 -16.33 -27.21
N HIS A 68 -11.60 -15.11 -26.91
CA HIS A 68 -10.72 -14.87 -25.78
C HIS A 68 -11.48 -14.63 -24.48
N PHE A 69 -10.79 -14.80 -23.36
CA PHE A 69 -11.30 -14.62 -22.02
C PHE A 69 -10.42 -13.65 -21.22
N ALA A 70 -11.06 -12.73 -20.52
CA ALA A 70 -10.38 -11.95 -19.49
C ALA A 70 -10.35 -12.77 -18.19
N VAL A 71 -9.16 -13.00 -17.63
CA VAL A 71 -8.97 -13.81 -16.42
C VAL A 71 -8.40 -12.96 -15.30
N ALA A 72 -9.16 -12.81 -14.21
CA ALA A 72 -8.71 -12.16 -12.98
C ALA A 72 -8.28 -13.21 -11.97
N VAL A 73 -7.01 -13.24 -11.57
CA VAL A 73 -6.53 -14.05 -10.45
C VAL A 73 -6.45 -13.17 -9.21
N VAL A 74 -7.24 -13.48 -8.19
CA VAL A 74 -7.45 -12.66 -7.00
C VAL A 74 -7.16 -13.50 -5.76
N GLY A 75 -6.33 -12.99 -4.84
CA GLY A 75 -6.16 -13.61 -3.53
C GLY A 75 -7.33 -13.31 -2.59
N ASP A 76 -7.57 -14.18 -1.63
CA ASP A 76 -8.59 -14.05 -0.59
C ASP A 76 -8.43 -12.75 0.24
N GLY A 77 -7.19 -12.35 0.54
CA GLY A 77 -6.92 -11.04 1.15
C GLY A 77 -7.38 -9.85 0.29
N ALA A 78 -7.20 -9.92 -1.04
CA ALA A 78 -7.66 -8.87 -1.95
C ALA A 78 -9.20 -8.78 -2.04
N MET A 79 -9.91 -9.85 -1.69
CA MET A 79 -11.37 -9.86 -1.59
C MET A 79 -11.90 -9.08 -0.38
N THR A 80 -11.06 -8.67 0.57
CA THR A 80 -11.49 -7.82 1.69
C THR A 80 -11.64 -6.36 1.30
N GLY A 81 -11.10 -5.93 0.16
CA GLY A 81 -11.23 -4.56 -0.34
C GLY A 81 -12.56 -4.28 -1.04
N GLY A 82 -13.13 -3.11 -0.83
CA GLY A 82 -14.43 -2.69 -1.39
C GLY A 82 -14.51 -2.77 -2.90
N LEU A 83 -13.44 -2.34 -3.61
CA LEU A 83 -13.37 -2.38 -5.08
C LEU A 83 -13.56 -3.78 -5.67
N SER A 84 -13.19 -4.85 -4.95
CA SER A 84 -13.47 -6.22 -5.38
C SER A 84 -14.97 -6.50 -5.45
N TYR A 85 -15.75 -6.01 -4.47
CA TYR A 85 -17.21 -6.17 -4.48
C TYR A 85 -17.90 -5.29 -5.52
N GLU A 86 -17.40 -4.09 -5.75
CA GLU A 86 -17.87 -3.22 -6.84
C GLU A 86 -17.67 -3.90 -8.18
N GLY A 87 -16.48 -4.49 -8.40
CA GLY A 87 -16.17 -5.28 -9.58
C GLY A 87 -17.08 -6.50 -9.74
N LEU A 88 -17.30 -7.28 -8.69
CA LEU A 88 -18.21 -8.44 -8.70
C LEU A 88 -19.65 -8.03 -9.01
N ASN A 89 -20.15 -7.00 -8.33
CA ASN A 89 -21.52 -6.51 -8.54
C ASN A 89 -21.76 -6.04 -9.98
N ASN A 90 -20.76 -5.39 -10.59
CA ASN A 90 -20.84 -4.93 -11.97
C ASN A 90 -20.74 -6.12 -12.95
N ALA A 91 -19.78 -7.02 -12.73
CA ALA A 91 -19.51 -8.18 -13.59
C ALA A 91 -20.69 -9.14 -13.69
N GLY A 92 -21.40 -9.38 -12.59
CA GLY A 92 -22.47 -10.37 -12.52
C GLY A 92 -23.65 -10.14 -13.46
N LYS A 93 -23.85 -8.90 -13.90
CA LYS A 93 -24.88 -8.54 -14.90
C LYS A 93 -24.40 -8.68 -16.34
N SER A 94 -23.10 -8.83 -16.55
CA SER A 94 -22.52 -8.91 -17.89
C SER A 94 -22.73 -10.28 -18.54
N ARG A 95 -22.58 -10.33 -19.86
CA ARG A 95 -22.52 -11.58 -20.62
C ARG A 95 -21.13 -11.75 -21.27
N ASN A 96 -20.13 -11.20 -20.61
CA ASN A 96 -18.77 -11.18 -21.13
C ASN A 96 -18.03 -12.47 -20.78
N ASN A 97 -17.05 -12.82 -21.57
CA ASN A 97 -16.12 -13.92 -21.32
C ASN A 97 -15.15 -13.50 -20.19
N LEU A 98 -15.62 -13.57 -18.95
CA LEU A 98 -14.88 -13.21 -17.74
C LEU A 98 -14.75 -14.41 -16.83
N ILE A 99 -13.53 -14.72 -16.41
CA ILE A 99 -13.22 -15.75 -15.42
C ILE A 99 -12.52 -15.08 -14.23
N VAL A 100 -13.11 -15.18 -13.05
CA VAL A 100 -12.49 -14.76 -11.79
C VAL A 100 -12.00 -16.02 -11.07
N ILE A 101 -10.71 -16.10 -10.80
CA ILE A 101 -10.09 -17.20 -10.04
C ILE A 101 -9.75 -16.65 -8.66
N LEU A 102 -10.47 -17.12 -7.64
CA LEU A 102 -10.13 -16.85 -6.24
C LEU A 102 -9.08 -17.87 -5.79
N ASN A 103 -7.88 -17.40 -5.50
CA ASN A 103 -6.83 -18.17 -4.83
C ASN A 103 -6.98 -18.02 -3.32
N ASP A 104 -7.63 -18.98 -2.69
CA ASP A 104 -7.91 -19.01 -1.26
C ASP A 104 -6.85 -19.84 -0.53
N ASN A 105 -6.04 -19.20 0.28
CA ASN A 105 -5.04 -19.83 1.15
C ASN A 105 -5.16 -19.41 2.62
N GLU A 106 -6.29 -18.79 3.00
CA GLU A 106 -6.62 -18.27 4.34
C GLU A 106 -5.76 -17.08 4.80
N MET A 107 -4.93 -16.53 3.92
CA MET A 107 -3.93 -15.55 4.32
C MET A 107 -3.80 -14.39 3.35
N SER A 108 -3.75 -13.18 3.91
CA SER A 108 -3.15 -12.02 3.28
C SER A 108 -1.66 -11.92 3.69
N ILE A 109 -1.24 -10.82 4.26
CA ILE A 109 0.06 -10.73 4.98
C ILE A 109 -0.01 -11.57 6.28
N SER A 110 -1.11 -11.47 7.02
CA SER A 110 -1.47 -12.29 8.18
C SER A 110 -2.70 -13.16 7.87
N LYS A 111 -3.24 -13.89 8.85
CA LYS A 111 -4.53 -14.58 8.68
C LYS A 111 -5.61 -13.57 8.32
N ASN A 112 -6.43 -13.92 7.34
CA ASN A 112 -7.53 -13.08 6.92
C ASN A 112 -8.52 -12.85 8.05
N VAL A 113 -9.03 -11.61 8.12
CA VAL A 113 -9.98 -11.16 9.14
C VAL A 113 -11.39 -11.01 8.57
N GLY A 114 -12.39 -10.98 9.45
CA GLY A 114 -13.76 -10.63 9.12
C GLY A 114 -14.65 -11.81 8.72
N ALA A 115 -15.89 -11.48 8.34
CA ALA A 115 -16.93 -12.43 8.03
C ALA A 115 -16.66 -13.24 6.75
N LEU A 116 -16.03 -12.60 5.74
CA LEU A 116 -15.70 -13.26 4.48
C LEU A 116 -14.72 -14.41 4.69
N ALA A 117 -13.68 -14.21 5.51
CA ALA A 117 -12.72 -15.27 5.81
C ALA A 117 -13.40 -16.49 6.46
N ARG A 118 -14.34 -16.25 7.40
CA ARG A 118 -15.15 -17.32 8.00
C ARG A 118 -16.05 -18.00 6.98
N TYR A 119 -16.67 -17.22 6.08
CA TYR A 119 -17.51 -17.75 5.02
C TYR A 119 -16.74 -18.68 4.08
N LEU A 120 -15.57 -18.23 3.57
CA LEU A 120 -14.71 -19.05 2.71
C LEU A 120 -14.24 -20.31 3.43
N SER A 121 -13.87 -20.21 4.72
CA SER A 121 -13.50 -21.37 5.54
C SER A 121 -14.64 -22.39 5.67
N SER A 122 -15.90 -21.93 5.84
CA SER A 122 -17.06 -22.82 5.89
C SER A 122 -17.33 -23.53 4.56
N MET A 123 -17.05 -22.88 3.44
CA MET A 123 -17.19 -23.49 2.11
C MET A 123 -16.18 -24.61 1.88
N ARG A 124 -14.94 -24.46 2.34
CA ARG A 124 -13.91 -25.52 2.25
C ARG A 124 -14.25 -26.77 3.06
N SER A 125 -14.84 -26.59 4.24
CA SER A 125 -15.19 -27.69 5.12
C SER A 125 -16.41 -28.51 4.65
N SER A 126 -17.17 -28.01 3.66
CA SER A 126 -18.33 -28.68 3.10
C SER A 126 -17.96 -29.65 1.95
N GLU A 127 -17.29 -30.75 2.24
CA GLU A 127 -16.95 -31.81 1.25
C GLU A 127 -18.16 -32.34 0.44
N GLY A 128 -19.38 -32.14 0.96
CA GLY A 128 -20.61 -32.59 0.31
C GLY A 128 -21.03 -31.77 -0.92
N TYR A 129 -20.64 -30.48 -1.01
CA TYR A 129 -21.15 -29.57 -2.04
C TYR A 129 -20.66 -29.92 -3.45
N VAL A 130 -19.37 -30.16 -3.61
CA VAL A 130 -18.75 -30.47 -4.92
C VAL A 130 -19.15 -31.86 -5.42
N ARG A 131 -19.16 -32.88 -4.53
CA ARG A 131 -19.58 -34.25 -4.90
C ARG A 131 -21.05 -34.30 -5.31
N THR A 132 -21.92 -33.57 -4.63
CA THR A 132 -23.35 -33.54 -4.90
C THR A 132 -23.67 -32.85 -6.21
N LYS A 133 -23.02 -31.69 -6.52
CA LYS A 133 -23.22 -30.94 -7.76
C LYS A 133 -22.74 -31.75 -8.97
N LYS A 134 -21.51 -32.30 -8.94
CA LYS A 134 -20.98 -33.19 -10.00
C LYS A 134 -21.79 -34.48 -10.20
N ALA A 135 -22.37 -35.05 -9.12
CA ALA A 135 -23.23 -36.24 -9.21
C ALA A 135 -24.59 -35.91 -9.83
N VAL A 136 -25.17 -34.78 -9.50
CA VAL A 136 -26.45 -34.31 -10.07
C VAL A 136 -26.30 -33.95 -11.54
N GLU A 137 -25.25 -33.22 -11.93
CA GLU A 137 -24.96 -32.88 -13.34
C GLU A 137 -24.66 -34.12 -14.18
N ARG A 138 -23.85 -35.06 -13.71
CA ARG A 138 -23.62 -36.36 -14.39
C ARG A 138 -24.89 -37.19 -14.54
N ARG A 139 -25.79 -37.18 -13.57
CA ARG A 139 -27.10 -37.86 -13.65
C ARG A 139 -28.05 -37.18 -14.63
N LEU A 140 -28.10 -35.82 -14.63
CA LEU A 140 -28.91 -35.04 -15.57
C LEU A 140 -28.44 -35.21 -17.03
N ASN A 141 -27.15 -35.24 -17.26
CA ASN A 141 -26.58 -35.45 -18.60
C ASN A 141 -26.70 -36.94 -19.11
N ARG A 142 -26.83 -37.89 -18.20
CA ARG A 142 -27.09 -39.32 -18.54
C ARG A 142 -28.56 -39.67 -18.78
N THR A 143 -29.50 -38.80 -18.37
CA THR A 143 -30.96 -39.06 -18.47
C THR A 143 -31.60 -38.40 -19.72
N ALA A 144 -30.81 -37.94 -20.72
CA ALA A 144 -31.32 -37.39 -21.97
C ALA A 144 -32.00 -38.44 -22.92
N VAL A 145 -32.25 -39.67 -22.43
CA VAL A 145 -32.86 -40.72 -23.24
C VAL A 145 -34.04 -41.38 -22.50
N ILE A 146 -35.02 -40.63 -21.96
CA ILE A 146 -36.27 -41.24 -21.46
C ILE A 146 -37.44 -40.27 -21.66
N GLY A 147 -38.52 -40.77 -22.22
CA GLY A 147 -39.69 -40.13 -22.84
C GLY A 147 -40.60 -39.23 -21.96
N PRO A 148 -41.71 -38.72 -22.57
CA PRO A 148 -42.48 -37.55 -22.04
C PRO A 148 -43.16 -37.70 -20.67
N SER A 149 -43.36 -38.90 -20.17
CA SER A 149 -44.04 -39.14 -18.89
C SER A 149 -43.15 -38.88 -17.65
N VAL A 150 -41.84 -38.88 -17.79
CA VAL A 150 -40.87 -38.62 -16.72
C VAL A 150 -40.58 -37.10 -16.59
N ALA A 151 -40.88 -36.33 -17.61
CA ALA A 151 -40.73 -34.87 -17.57
C ALA A 151 -41.62 -34.15 -16.51
N LYS A 152 -42.76 -34.77 -16.15
CA LYS A 152 -43.71 -34.24 -15.16
C LYS A 152 -43.25 -34.50 -13.72
N VAL A 153 -42.60 -35.66 -13.48
CA VAL A 153 -42.00 -36.00 -12.17
C VAL A 153 -40.70 -35.22 -11.94
N ILE A 154 -39.92 -34.96 -13.02
CA ILE A 154 -38.69 -34.16 -12.99
C ILE A 154 -39.02 -32.68 -12.73
N LYS A 155 -40.20 -32.17 -13.18
CA LYS A 155 -40.60 -30.78 -12.94
C LYS A 155 -40.93 -30.52 -11.48
N ASN A 156 -41.47 -31.51 -10.75
CA ASN A 156 -41.76 -31.40 -9.33
C ASN A 156 -40.53 -31.74 -8.44
N SER A 157 -39.63 -32.62 -8.91
CA SER A 157 -38.35 -32.85 -8.23
C SER A 157 -37.33 -31.71 -8.46
N LYS A 158 -37.43 -30.96 -9.58
CA LYS A 158 -36.64 -29.75 -9.80
C LYS A 158 -36.92 -28.64 -8.78
N SER A 159 -38.15 -28.52 -8.27
CA SER A 159 -38.48 -27.55 -7.22
C SER A 159 -37.87 -27.97 -5.88
N VAL A 160 -37.98 -29.26 -5.48
CA VAL A 160 -37.41 -29.75 -4.22
C VAL A 160 -35.86 -29.79 -4.27
N VAL A 161 -35.27 -30.18 -5.40
CA VAL A 161 -33.83 -30.13 -5.62
C VAL A 161 -33.36 -28.65 -5.72
N ARG A 162 -34.15 -27.76 -6.32
CA ARG A 162 -33.92 -26.34 -6.36
C ARG A 162 -33.98 -25.68 -4.97
N ASP A 163 -34.95 -26.06 -4.14
CA ASP A 163 -35.13 -25.52 -2.79
C ASP A 163 -34.07 -26.03 -1.80
N VAL A 164 -33.56 -27.25 -1.96
CA VAL A 164 -32.39 -27.78 -1.24
C VAL A 164 -31.09 -27.16 -1.75
N LEU A 165 -30.96 -26.85 -3.06
CA LEU A 165 -29.82 -26.15 -3.64
C LEU A 165 -29.87 -24.63 -3.39
N LEU A 166 -31.07 -24.03 -3.26
CA LEU A 166 -31.22 -22.60 -2.93
C LEU A 166 -30.88 -22.28 -1.47
N GLN A 167 -30.92 -23.26 -0.57
CA GLN A 167 -30.45 -23.10 0.81
C GLN A 167 -28.89 -23.07 0.91
N SER A 168 -28.18 -23.30 -0.19
CA SER A 168 -26.72 -23.32 -0.26
C SER A 168 -26.13 -22.51 -1.43
N ALA A 169 -26.89 -21.55 -2.01
CA ALA A 169 -26.34 -20.63 -3.00
C ALA A 169 -25.20 -19.82 -2.40
N THR A 170 -24.08 -19.75 -3.11
CA THR A 170 -22.94 -18.95 -2.68
C THR A 170 -23.22 -17.46 -2.95
N ILE A 171 -22.59 -16.57 -2.19
CA ILE A 171 -22.65 -15.13 -2.44
C ILE A 171 -22.24 -14.79 -3.89
N PHE A 172 -21.36 -15.56 -4.50
CA PHE A 172 -20.91 -15.37 -5.87
C PHE A 172 -22.00 -15.72 -6.89
N GLU A 173 -22.82 -16.75 -6.61
CA GLU A 173 -23.98 -17.08 -7.43
C GLU A 173 -25.09 -16.01 -7.28
N ASP A 174 -25.25 -15.45 -6.09
CA ASP A 174 -26.18 -14.33 -5.85
C ASP A 174 -25.74 -13.06 -6.61
N PHE A 175 -24.43 -12.83 -6.77
CA PHE A 175 -23.90 -11.81 -7.67
C PHE A 175 -24.12 -12.13 -9.16
N GLY A 176 -24.52 -13.32 -9.54
CA GLY A 176 -24.84 -13.70 -10.92
C GLY A 176 -23.74 -14.48 -11.64
N PHE A 177 -22.68 -14.90 -10.95
CA PHE A 177 -21.64 -15.76 -11.51
C PHE A 177 -22.06 -17.23 -11.60
N VAL A 178 -21.44 -17.98 -12.50
CA VAL A 178 -21.36 -19.43 -12.39
C VAL A 178 -20.26 -19.75 -11.40
N TYR A 179 -20.57 -20.38 -10.28
CA TYR A 179 -19.58 -20.78 -9.29
C TYR A 179 -19.08 -22.21 -9.57
N LEU A 180 -17.76 -22.38 -9.62
CA LEU A 180 -17.06 -23.65 -9.76
C LEU A 180 -16.05 -23.81 -8.62
N GLY A 181 -16.11 -24.92 -7.92
CA GLY A 181 -15.18 -25.22 -6.83
C GLY A 181 -15.86 -25.50 -5.49
N PRO A 182 -15.11 -25.50 -4.36
CA PRO A 182 -13.66 -25.35 -4.29
C PRO A 182 -12.90 -26.52 -4.94
N VAL A 183 -11.77 -26.21 -5.59
CA VAL A 183 -10.87 -27.19 -6.22
C VAL A 183 -9.47 -27.08 -5.62
N ASP A 184 -8.74 -28.20 -5.60
CA ASP A 184 -7.34 -28.20 -5.15
C ASP A 184 -6.42 -27.56 -6.20
N GLY A 185 -5.86 -26.38 -5.89
CA GLY A 185 -4.96 -25.66 -6.76
C GLY A 185 -3.57 -26.29 -6.92
N HIS A 186 -3.25 -27.32 -6.14
CA HIS A 186 -2.05 -28.12 -6.32
C HIS A 186 -2.29 -29.37 -7.18
N ASN A 187 -3.54 -29.66 -7.55
CA ASN A 187 -3.92 -30.70 -8.49
C ASN A 187 -4.12 -30.09 -9.89
N LEU A 188 -3.06 -30.12 -10.72
CA LEU A 188 -3.07 -29.52 -12.05
C LEU A 188 -4.13 -30.14 -12.97
N VAL A 189 -4.43 -31.44 -12.84
CA VAL A 189 -5.44 -32.14 -13.66
C VAL A 189 -6.84 -31.60 -13.35
N GLU A 190 -7.19 -31.50 -12.08
CA GLU A 190 -8.48 -30.96 -11.64
C GLU A 190 -8.62 -29.48 -12.03
N LEU A 191 -7.55 -28.71 -11.89
CA LEU A 191 -7.53 -27.29 -12.25
C LEU A 191 -7.74 -27.09 -13.76
N GLU A 192 -7.09 -27.91 -14.60
CA GLU A 192 -7.27 -27.88 -16.05
C GLU A 192 -8.71 -28.22 -16.45
N GLU A 193 -9.28 -29.30 -15.87
CA GLU A 193 -10.68 -29.69 -16.12
C GLU A 193 -11.66 -28.56 -15.81
N VAL A 194 -11.47 -27.87 -14.68
CA VAL A 194 -12.34 -26.76 -14.26
C VAL A 194 -12.17 -25.52 -15.16
N LEU A 195 -10.94 -25.21 -15.58
CA LEU A 195 -10.67 -24.11 -16.51
C LEU A 195 -11.29 -24.38 -17.90
N LEU A 196 -11.20 -25.61 -18.40
CA LEU A 196 -11.86 -26.02 -19.64
C LEU A 196 -13.38 -25.92 -19.53
N ALA A 197 -13.96 -26.40 -18.40
CA ALA A 197 -15.39 -26.29 -18.15
C ALA A 197 -15.84 -24.82 -18.05
N ALA A 198 -15.02 -23.93 -17.47
CA ALA A 198 -15.33 -22.51 -17.36
C ALA A 198 -15.46 -21.81 -18.72
N LYS A 199 -14.70 -22.24 -19.72
CA LYS A 199 -14.74 -21.69 -21.08
C LYS A 199 -16.03 -22.01 -21.84
N GLU A 200 -16.78 -23.04 -21.42
CA GLU A 200 -18.05 -23.41 -22.05
C GLU A 200 -19.21 -22.48 -21.63
N TYR A 201 -19.02 -21.65 -20.61
CA TYR A 201 -20.04 -20.72 -20.16
C TYR A 201 -19.86 -19.37 -20.87
N HIS A 202 -20.92 -18.86 -21.47
CA HIS A 202 -20.96 -17.53 -22.09
C HIS A 202 -21.48 -16.46 -21.11
N ARG A 203 -20.96 -16.48 -19.91
CA ARG A 203 -21.30 -15.58 -18.79
C ARG A 203 -20.18 -15.62 -17.75
N PRO A 204 -20.08 -14.63 -16.85
CA PRO A 204 -19.02 -14.59 -15.84
C PRO A 204 -18.96 -15.87 -15.00
N VAL A 205 -17.76 -16.41 -14.84
CA VAL A 205 -17.47 -17.62 -14.05
C VAL A 205 -16.58 -17.22 -12.88
N PHE A 206 -16.89 -17.76 -11.70
CA PHE A 206 -16.09 -17.62 -10.50
C PHE A 206 -15.55 -19.00 -10.07
N ILE A 207 -14.23 -19.16 -10.15
CA ILE A 207 -13.53 -20.40 -9.77
C ILE A 207 -12.91 -20.19 -8.40
N HIS A 208 -13.32 -21.02 -7.42
CA HIS A 208 -12.72 -21.02 -6.09
C HIS A 208 -11.65 -22.11 -6.01
N VAL A 209 -10.39 -21.67 -5.87
CA VAL A 209 -9.21 -22.54 -5.81
C VAL A 209 -8.62 -22.47 -4.42
N HIS A 210 -8.44 -23.63 -3.78
CA HIS A 210 -7.79 -23.75 -2.49
C HIS A 210 -6.31 -24.07 -2.65
N THR A 211 -5.44 -23.33 -1.98
CA THR A 211 -3.98 -23.55 -2.01
C THR A 211 -3.38 -23.46 -0.61
N VAL A 212 -2.16 -23.96 -0.47
CA VAL A 212 -1.33 -23.81 0.73
C VAL A 212 -0.25 -22.79 0.45
N LYS A 213 -0.23 -21.68 1.21
CA LYS A 213 0.77 -20.62 1.04
C LYS A 213 2.17 -21.13 1.41
N GLY A 214 3.14 -20.92 0.50
CA GLY A 214 4.51 -21.41 0.68
C GLY A 214 4.72 -22.87 0.30
N LYS A 215 3.72 -23.55 -0.29
CA LYS A 215 3.76 -24.96 -0.68
C LYS A 215 5.03 -25.35 -1.41
N GLY A 216 5.70 -26.39 -0.93
CA GLY A 216 6.95 -26.92 -1.47
C GLY A 216 8.22 -26.39 -0.79
N TYR A 217 8.08 -25.42 0.14
CA TYR A 217 9.20 -24.93 0.94
C TYR A 217 8.82 -24.92 2.43
N ALA A 218 9.31 -25.90 3.18
CA ALA A 218 8.89 -26.14 4.56
C ALA A 218 9.00 -24.91 5.50
N PRO A 219 10.06 -24.07 5.44
CA PRO A 219 10.10 -22.86 6.25
C PRO A 219 8.97 -21.86 5.94
N ALA A 220 8.58 -21.73 4.66
CA ALA A 220 7.49 -20.84 4.26
C ALA A 220 6.12 -21.42 4.63
N GLU A 221 5.93 -22.73 4.54
CA GLU A 221 4.70 -23.39 5.02
C GLU A 221 4.52 -23.22 6.53
N ALA A 222 5.61 -23.29 7.30
CA ALA A 222 5.59 -23.12 8.76
C ALA A 222 5.34 -21.68 9.20
N LYS A 223 5.82 -20.68 8.42
CA LYS A 223 5.78 -19.25 8.75
C LYS A 223 5.31 -18.38 7.57
N PRO A 224 4.12 -18.63 7.03
CA PRO A 224 3.69 -18.03 5.76
C PRO A 224 3.56 -16.50 5.80
N SER A 225 3.38 -15.90 6.98
CA SER A 225 3.34 -14.44 7.15
C SER A 225 4.73 -13.81 6.98
N GLU A 226 5.78 -14.44 7.51
CA GLU A 226 7.16 -13.96 7.40
C GLU A 226 7.63 -14.00 5.94
N TYR A 227 7.25 -15.06 5.20
CA TYR A 227 7.61 -15.25 3.79
C TYR A 227 6.71 -14.53 2.79
N HIS A 228 5.71 -13.79 3.23
CA HIS A 228 4.86 -13.01 2.32
C HIS A 228 5.64 -11.93 1.54
N GLY A 229 6.60 -11.31 2.16
CA GLY A 229 7.46 -10.27 1.59
C GLY A 229 8.83 -10.26 2.27
N ILE A 230 9.46 -11.43 2.35
CA ILE A 230 10.79 -11.58 2.97
C ILE A 230 11.86 -10.92 2.09
N SER A 231 12.87 -10.28 2.72
CA SER A 231 14.10 -9.85 2.07
C SER A 231 14.97 -11.05 1.72
N LYS A 232 16.18 -10.82 1.22
CA LYS A 232 17.13 -11.91 0.95
C LYS A 232 17.31 -12.79 2.18
N PHE A 233 17.28 -14.10 1.98
CA PHE A 233 17.37 -15.09 3.03
C PHE A 233 18.20 -16.31 2.56
N ASP A 234 18.78 -17.02 3.49
CA ASP A 234 19.46 -18.27 3.25
C ASP A 234 18.44 -19.39 2.97
N ILE A 235 18.58 -20.06 1.83
CA ILE A 235 17.59 -21.03 1.34
C ILE A 235 17.54 -22.32 2.16
N GLU A 236 18.66 -22.69 2.79
CA GLU A 236 18.75 -23.94 3.57
C GLU A 236 18.16 -23.74 4.97
N THR A 237 18.45 -22.60 5.60
CA THR A 237 17.99 -22.30 6.96
C THR A 237 16.67 -21.55 7.00
N GLY A 238 16.29 -20.87 5.92
CA GLY A 238 15.12 -19.99 5.85
C GLY A 238 15.28 -18.66 6.60
N ASN A 239 16.46 -18.36 7.13
CA ASN A 239 16.68 -17.15 7.93
C ASN A 239 17.00 -15.94 7.05
N PRO A 240 16.42 -14.75 7.33
CA PRO A 240 16.75 -13.53 6.61
C PRO A 240 18.20 -13.10 6.89
N GLU A 241 18.86 -12.54 5.88
CA GLU A 241 20.24 -12.02 5.99
C GLU A 241 20.35 -10.81 6.92
N VAL A 242 19.28 -10.02 7.05
CA VAL A 242 19.25 -8.80 7.85
C VAL A 242 18.01 -8.76 8.74
N SER A 243 18.19 -8.49 10.02
CA SER A 243 17.11 -8.26 10.97
C SER A 243 16.60 -6.80 10.88
N ALA A 244 15.29 -6.63 10.73
CA ALA A 244 14.63 -5.31 10.75
C ALA A 244 14.32 -4.79 12.17
N ALA A 245 15.02 -5.27 13.20
CA ALA A 245 14.68 -5.05 14.61
C ALA A 245 14.73 -3.58 15.06
N ASP A 246 15.38 -2.70 14.31
CA ASP A 246 15.52 -1.27 14.60
C ASP A 246 15.13 -0.43 13.38
N SER A 247 13.83 -0.18 13.22
CA SER A 247 13.29 0.64 12.13
C SER A 247 12.29 1.67 12.66
N TYR A 248 11.96 2.68 11.85
CA TYR A 248 10.93 3.66 12.18
C TYR A 248 9.58 2.99 12.50
N SER A 249 9.19 1.97 11.75
CA SER A 249 7.95 1.20 11.99
C SER A 249 7.96 0.54 13.37
N GLU A 250 9.07 -0.12 13.73
CA GLU A 250 9.24 -0.76 15.03
C GLU A 250 9.21 0.25 16.18
N MET A 251 9.89 1.39 16.02
CA MET A 251 9.91 2.46 17.02
C MET A 251 8.55 3.12 17.18
N PHE A 252 7.81 3.33 16.08
CA PHE A 252 6.44 3.85 16.11
C PHE A 252 5.51 2.93 16.91
N GLY A 253 5.53 1.62 16.59
CA GLY A 253 4.69 0.65 17.29
C GLY A 253 5.02 0.53 18.78
N LYS A 254 6.31 0.51 19.13
CA LYS A 254 6.76 0.47 20.53
C LYS A 254 6.36 1.73 21.30
N GLU A 255 6.52 2.93 20.74
CA GLU A 255 6.10 4.17 21.39
C GLU A 255 4.58 4.24 21.57
N LEU A 256 3.81 3.82 20.57
CA LEU A 256 2.35 3.77 20.67
C LEU A 256 1.90 2.86 21.82
N VAL A 257 2.55 1.70 22.02
CA VAL A 257 2.31 0.82 23.16
C VAL A 257 2.60 1.53 24.48
N GLN A 258 3.71 2.27 24.58
CA GLN A 258 4.03 3.00 25.82
C GLN A 258 2.98 4.07 26.14
N LEU A 259 2.50 4.80 25.14
CA LEU A 259 1.44 5.80 25.33
C LEU A 259 0.11 5.15 25.73
N ALA A 260 -0.24 4.04 25.10
CA ALA A 260 -1.48 3.31 25.37
C ALA A 260 -1.54 2.64 26.75
N LYS A 261 -0.40 2.40 27.40
CA LYS A 261 -0.35 1.96 28.79
C LYS A 261 -0.88 3.03 29.76
N HIS A 262 -0.76 4.28 29.38
CA HIS A 262 -1.16 5.42 30.22
C HIS A 262 -2.49 6.05 29.80
N ASP A 263 -2.95 5.81 28.57
CA ASP A 263 -4.22 6.33 28.08
C ASP A 263 -5.05 5.20 27.42
N PRO A 264 -6.13 4.77 28.08
CA PRO A 264 -6.98 3.68 27.57
C PRO A 264 -7.77 4.04 26.31
N ARG A 265 -7.89 5.31 25.96
CA ARG A 265 -8.60 5.78 24.76
C ARG A 265 -7.83 5.49 23.48
N ILE A 266 -6.51 5.30 23.55
CA ILE A 266 -5.69 5.01 22.38
C ILE A 266 -6.06 3.65 21.84
N CYS A 267 -6.49 3.62 20.57
CA CYS A 267 -6.73 2.42 19.81
C CYS A 267 -5.97 2.45 18.47
N ALA A 268 -5.55 1.29 18.00
CA ALA A 268 -4.75 1.16 16.80
C ALA A 268 -5.57 0.50 15.69
N VAL A 269 -5.56 1.12 14.51
CA VAL A 269 -6.25 0.64 13.30
C VAL A 269 -5.20 0.38 12.21
N THR A 270 -5.38 -0.68 11.44
CA THR A 270 -4.56 -0.98 10.27
C THR A 270 -5.38 -1.67 9.18
N ALA A 271 -4.89 -1.62 7.96
CA ALA A 271 -5.50 -2.27 6.78
C ALA A 271 -4.59 -3.39 6.27
N ALA A 272 -4.57 -4.53 6.97
CA ALA A 272 -3.73 -5.71 6.71
C ALA A 272 -2.20 -5.44 6.78
N MET A 273 -1.77 -4.35 7.43
CA MET A 273 -0.36 -3.93 7.50
C MET A 273 0.22 -3.97 8.92
N GLY A 274 -0.41 -4.66 9.87
CA GLY A 274 -0.03 -4.64 11.28
C GLY A 274 1.44 -5.00 11.55
N GLY A 275 1.98 -6.00 10.84
CA GLY A 275 3.40 -6.36 10.93
C GLY A 275 4.32 -5.29 10.35
N GLY A 276 3.99 -4.80 9.14
CA GLY A 276 4.83 -3.85 8.41
C GLY A 276 4.86 -2.43 8.99
N THR A 277 3.87 -2.06 9.82
CA THR A 277 3.76 -0.75 10.49
C THR A 277 4.15 -0.82 11.99
N GLY A 278 4.67 -1.96 12.47
CA GLY A 278 5.04 -2.15 13.88
C GLY A 278 3.86 -2.33 14.84
N LEU A 279 2.62 -2.31 14.36
CA LEU A 279 1.42 -2.45 15.20
C LEU A 279 1.22 -3.85 15.78
N HIS A 280 2.01 -4.85 15.37
CA HIS A 280 2.02 -6.17 15.99
C HIS A 280 2.38 -6.12 17.49
N HIS A 281 3.16 -5.13 17.93
CA HIS A 281 3.41 -4.87 19.34
C HIS A 281 2.13 -4.46 20.06
N PHE A 282 1.35 -3.56 19.45
CA PHE A 282 0.08 -3.10 20.01
C PHE A 282 -0.97 -4.23 20.02
N ALA A 283 -1.06 -5.00 18.96
CA ALA A 283 -1.98 -6.15 18.84
C ALA A 283 -1.74 -7.19 19.95
N ARG A 284 -0.48 -7.43 20.30
CA ARG A 284 -0.11 -8.37 21.38
C ARG A 284 -0.46 -7.86 22.76
N GLU A 285 -0.22 -6.57 23.05
CA GLU A 285 -0.40 -5.96 24.36
C GLU A 285 -1.87 -5.54 24.60
N PHE A 286 -2.56 -5.06 23.56
CA PHE A 286 -3.92 -4.51 23.64
C PHE A 286 -4.85 -5.08 22.57
N PRO A 287 -5.10 -6.41 22.52
CA PRO A 287 -5.88 -7.05 21.45
C PRO A 287 -7.30 -6.49 21.33
N ASN A 288 -7.91 -6.01 22.42
CA ASN A 288 -9.27 -5.44 22.41
C ASN A 288 -9.36 -3.99 21.91
N ARG A 289 -8.21 -3.35 21.64
CA ARG A 289 -8.11 -1.98 21.12
C ARG A 289 -7.34 -1.95 19.80
N TYR A 290 -7.09 -3.11 19.22
CA TYR A 290 -6.45 -3.28 17.93
C TYR A 290 -7.46 -3.75 16.89
N TYR A 291 -7.50 -3.07 15.76
CA TYR A 291 -8.43 -3.31 14.68
C TYR A 291 -7.69 -3.48 13.34
N ASP A 292 -7.61 -4.70 12.86
CA ASP A 292 -7.21 -4.98 11.48
C ASP A 292 -8.48 -5.14 10.65
N VAL A 293 -8.68 -4.23 9.70
CA VAL A 293 -9.90 -4.20 8.88
C VAL A 293 -9.77 -4.94 7.54
N GLY A 294 -8.65 -5.63 7.32
CA GLY A 294 -8.31 -6.20 6.03
C GLY A 294 -7.79 -5.12 5.07
N ILE A 295 -7.69 -5.43 3.78
CA ILE A 295 -7.19 -4.47 2.77
C ILE A 295 -8.31 -3.48 2.40
N ALA A 296 -8.65 -2.59 3.34
CA ALA A 296 -9.81 -1.71 3.26
C ALA A 296 -9.49 -0.33 3.88
N GLU A 297 -8.58 0.43 3.25
CA GLU A 297 -8.08 1.70 3.73
C GLU A 297 -9.20 2.74 3.90
N GLN A 298 -10.16 2.77 2.97
CA GLN A 298 -11.35 3.63 3.04
C GLN A 298 -12.16 3.37 4.32
N HIS A 299 -12.46 2.08 4.57
CA HIS A 299 -13.15 1.67 5.79
C HIS A 299 -12.34 2.02 7.05
N ALA A 300 -11.01 1.84 7.02
CA ALA A 300 -10.14 2.17 8.15
C ALA A 300 -10.25 3.65 8.56
N VAL A 301 -10.28 4.57 7.60
CA VAL A 301 -10.41 6.01 7.88
C VAL A 301 -11.79 6.34 8.43
N THR A 302 -12.87 5.92 7.79
CA THR A 302 -14.24 6.14 8.27
C THR A 302 -14.45 5.52 9.66
N PHE A 303 -13.95 4.30 9.88
CA PHE A 303 -14.00 3.62 11.17
C PHE A 303 -13.24 4.39 12.26
N SER A 304 -12.04 4.90 11.93
CA SER A 304 -11.27 5.74 12.85
C SER A 304 -12.00 7.04 13.20
N ALA A 305 -12.61 7.70 12.21
CA ALA A 305 -13.42 8.90 12.44
C ALA A 305 -14.61 8.61 13.39
N ALA A 306 -15.26 7.46 13.21
CA ALA A 306 -16.36 7.04 14.08
C ALA A 306 -15.87 6.73 15.51
N LEU A 307 -14.70 6.09 15.69
CA LEU A 307 -14.10 5.89 17.02
C LEU A 307 -13.80 7.24 17.69
N ALA A 308 -13.26 8.20 16.95
CA ALA A 308 -12.98 9.54 17.46
C ALA A 308 -14.27 10.26 17.91
N SER A 309 -15.38 10.07 17.19
CA SER A 309 -16.69 10.65 17.58
C SER A 309 -17.21 10.12 18.92
N MET A 310 -16.74 8.95 19.34
CA MET A 310 -17.08 8.34 20.64
C MET A 310 -16.09 8.71 21.76
N GLY A 311 -15.12 9.59 21.47
CA GLY A 311 -14.13 10.07 22.42
C GLY A 311 -12.85 9.23 22.51
N GLU A 312 -12.67 8.25 21.61
CA GLU A 312 -11.43 7.48 21.52
C GLU A 312 -10.34 8.30 20.80
N LEU A 313 -9.09 7.84 20.92
CA LEU A 313 -7.92 8.39 20.22
C LEU A 313 -7.40 7.36 19.20
N PRO A 314 -8.02 7.28 18.02
CA PRO A 314 -7.63 6.33 16.99
C PRO A 314 -6.32 6.73 16.31
N VAL A 315 -5.43 5.74 16.16
CA VAL A 315 -4.20 5.84 15.38
C VAL A 315 -4.27 4.85 14.23
N PHE A 316 -4.43 5.34 13.02
CA PHE A 316 -4.44 4.51 11.81
C PHE A 316 -3.04 4.49 11.20
N ALA A 317 -2.39 3.32 11.21
CA ALA A 317 -1.08 3.11 10.59
C ALA A 317 -1.22 2.46 9.22
N VAL A 318 -0.65 3.10 8.19
CA VAL A 318 -0.83 2.76 6.79
C VAL A 318 0.40 3.16 5.97
N TYR A 319 0.69 2.42 4.87
CA TYR A 319 1.72 2.86 3.93
C TYR A 319 1.25 4.07 3.13
N SER A 320 2.15 5.03 2.93
CA SER A 320 1.88 6.28 2.24
C SER A 320 1.16 6.08 0.89
N SER A 321 1.66 5.18 0.04
CA SER A 321 1.05 4.90 -1.27
C SER A 321 -0.36 4.30 -1.19
N PHE A 322 -0.69 3.54 -0.13
CA PHE A 322 -2.02 2.94 0.04
C PHE A 322 -3.02 3.90 0.67
N LEU A 323 -2.55 4.90 1.43
CA LEU A 323 -3.41 5.96 1.98
C LEU A 323 -4.17 6.74 0.89
N GLN A 324 -3.63 6.81 -0.32
CA GLN A 324 -4.28 7.45 -1.47
C GLN A 324 -5.70 6.95 -1.73
N ARG A 325 -5.99 5.68 -1.39
CA ARG A 325 -7.34 5.08 -1.55
C ARG A 325 -8.40 5.70 -0.67
N ALA A 326 -8.00 6.33 0.44
CA ALA A 326 -8.90 6.85 1.45
C ALA A 326 -8.97 8.40 1.46
N TYR A 327 -8.52 9.05 0.38
CA TYR A 327 -8.48 10.52 0.30
C TYR A 327 -9.86 11.15 0.49
N ASP A 328 -10.90 10.61 -0.14
CA ASP A 328 -12.28 11.08 0.03
C ASP A 328 -12.73 10.99 1.50
N GLN A 329 -12.46 9.88 2.18
CA GLN A 329 -12.82 9.67 3.58
C GLN A 329 -12.06 10.60 4.53
N LEU A 330 -10.81 10.95 4.21
CA LEU A 330 -10.07 11.98 4.96
C LEU A 330 -10.74 13.35 4.84
N MET A 331 -11.17 13.70 3.63
CA MET A 331 -11.91 14.96 3.38
C MET A 331 -13.25 14.97 4.09
N HIS A 332 -14.10 13.97 3.78
CA HIS A 332 -15.50 13.95 4.18
C HIS A 332 -15.67 13.56 5.65
N ASP A 333 -15.14 12.39 6.03
CA ASP A 333 -15.45 11.79 7.34
C ASP A 333 -14.59 12.37 8.47
N VAL A 334 -13.34 12.76 8.16
CA VAL A 334 -12.44 13.33 9.17
C VAL A 334 -12.52 14.86 9.18
N ALA A 335 -12.20 15.52 8.06
CA ALA A 335 -12.03 16.97 8.07
C ALA A 335 -13.37 17.73 8.18
N ILE A 336 -14.37 17.41 7.37
CA ILE A 336 -15.72 18.03 7.47
C ILE A 336 -16.38 17.65 8.80
N GLY A 337 -16.19 16.40 9.24
CA GLY A 337 -16.71 15.92 10.51
C GLY A 337 -16.01 16.52 11.75
N GLY A 338 -14.87 17.20 11.57
CA GLY A 338 -14.07 17.76 12.67
C GLY A 338 -13.50 16.69 13.60
N MET A 339 -13.31 15.46 13.11
CA MET A 339 -12.84 14.32 13.91
C MET A 339 -11.34 14.38 14.14
N HIS A 340 -10.90 14.01 15.33
CA HIS A 340 -9.48 13.91 15.65
C HIS A 340 -8.95 12.50 15.38
N VAL A 341 -8.22 12.35 14.28
CA VAL A 341 -7.59 11.08 13.86
C VAL A 341 -6.10 11.28 13.67
N VAL A 342 -5.30 10.36 14.21
CA VAL A 342 -3.85 10.35 14.02
C VAL A 342 -3.48 9.32 12.96
N LEU A 343 -2.69 9.73 11.96
CA LEU A 343 -2.14 8.84 10.94
C LEU A 343 -0.65 8.57 11.20
N GLY A 344 -0.29 7.30 11.28
CA GLY A 344 1.09 6.84 11.15
C GLY A 344 1.36 6.47 9.68
N ILE A 345 1.95 7.39 8.93
CA ILE A 345 2.19 7.23 7.49
C ILE A 345 3.58 6.64 7.27
N ASP A 346 3.60 5.34 7.15
CA ASP A 346 4.81 4.54 6.95
C ASP A 346 5.21 4.52 5.46
N ARG A 347 6.48 4.27 5.16
CA ARG A 347 7.04 4.25 3.79
C ARG A 347 6.86 5.60 3.06
N ALA A 348 6.96 6.71 3.77
CA ALA A 348 6.99 8.03 3.15
C ALA A 348 8.29 8.21 2.34
N GLY A 349 8.19 8.86 1.19
CA GLY A 349 9.30 9.00 0.25
C GLY A 349 9.56 7.77 -0.60
N VAL A 350 10.78 7.58 -1.10
CA VAL A 350 11.14 6.42 -1.91
C VAL A 350 11.32 5.17 -1.05
N VAL A 351 10.94 4.02 -1.59
CA VAL A 351 10.94 2.71 -0.88
C VAL A 351 11.88 1.68 -1.49
N GLY A 352 12.68 2.08 -2.49
CA GLY A 352 13.69 1.21 -3.07
C GLY A 352 13.13 0.18 -4.05
N GLU A 353 13.31 -1.08 -3.73
CA GLU A 353 13.08 -2.26 -4.58
C GLU A 353 11.62 -2.47 -5.01
N ASP A 354 10.65 -1.94 -4.25
CA ASP A 354 9.23 -2.05 -4.59
C ASP A 354 8.79 -1.11 -5.72
N GLY A 355 9.58 -0.07 -5.99
CA GLY A 355 9.43 0.80 -7.14
C GLY A 355 8.20 1.70 -7.11
N GLU A 356 7.81 2.16 -8.30
CA GLU A 356 6.81 3.21 -8.53
C GLU A 356 5.44 2.94 -7.92
N THR A 357 5.03 1.69 -7.75
CA THR A 357 3.72 1.34 -7.18
C THR A 357 3.65 1.52 -5.67
N HIS A 358 4.80 1.68 -5.00
CA HIS A 358 4.89 1.74 -3.54
C HIS A 358 5.55 3.01 -3.01
N HIS A 359 6.13 3.87 -3.85
CA HIS A 359 6.72 5.11 -3.40
C HIS A 359 5.70 6.02 -2.72
N GLY A 360 6.04 6.51 -1.54
CA GLY A 360 5.24 7.46 -0.76
C GLY A 360 5.58 8.92 -1.10
N LEU A 361 5.47 9.30 -2.38
CA LEU A 361 5.83 10.64 -2.85
C LEU A 361 4.65 11.61 -2.87
N TYR A 362 3.41 11.10 -2.89
CA TYR A 362 2.22 11.92 -3.14
C TYR A 362 1.41 12.27 -1.90
N ASP A 363 1.72 11.67 -0.74
CA ASP A 363 0.99 11.86 0.52
C ASP A 363 0.90 13.34 0.92
N VAL A 364 2.01 14.07 0.87
CA VAL A 364 2.04 15.50 1.19
C VAL A 364 1.11 16.28 0.28
N SER A 365 1.14 16.02 -1.03
CA SER A 365 0.37 16.78 -2.02
C SER A 365 -1.14 16.69 -1.78
N PHE A 366 -1.67 15.50 -1.52
CA PHE A 366 -3.11 15.38 -1.27
C PHE A 366 -3.50 15.72 0.18
N LEU A 367 -2.63 15.48 1.17
CA LEU A 367 -2.91 15.83 2.56
C LEU A 367 -2.94 17.35 2.80
N CYS A 368 -2.12 18.13 2.09
CA CYS A 368 -2.15 19.59 2.19
C CYS A 368 -3.48 20.20 1.70
N THR A 369 -4.29 19.46 0.94
CA THR A 369 -5.61 19.92 0.50
C THR A 369 -6.72 19.59 1.50
N VAL A 370 -6.44 18.74 2.50
CA VAL A 370 -7.40 18.37 3.55
C VAL A 370 -7.41 19.45 4.63
N PRO A 371 -8.56 20.12 4.89
CA PRO A 371 -8.64 21.18 5.88
C PRO A 371 -8.25 20.72 7.31
N ASN A 372 -7.69 21.62 8.09
CA ASN A 372 -7.31 21.38 9.49
C ASN A 372 -6.35 20.20 9.68
N THR A 373 -5.51 19.94 8.69
CA THR A 373 -4.48 18.89 8.73
C THR A 373 -3.18 19.44 9.29
N VAL A 374 -2.51 18.63 10.12
CA VAL A 374 -1.14 18.87 10.59
C VAL A 374 -0.26 17.70 10.10
N ILE A 375 0.90 18.00 9.49
CA ILE A 375 1.82 16.98 8.98
C ILE A 375 3.19 17.17 9.62
N TYR A 376 3.68 16.12 10.26
CA TYR A 376 5.03 16.00 10.80
C TYR A 376 5.87 15.06 9.94
N ALA A 377 7.15 15.39 9.77
CA ALA A 377 8.15 14.57 9.09
C ALA A 377 9.42 14.49 9.96
N PRO A 378 9.41 13.67 11.03
CA PRO A 378 10.54 13.56 11.95
C PRO A 378 11.78 13.02 11.23
N ALA A 379 12.96 13.57 11.56
CA ALA A 379 14.24 13.17 11.03
C ALA A 379 14.95 12.11 11.89
N CYS A 380 14.45 11.84 13.11
CA CYS A 380 14.97 10.84 14.03
C CYS A 380 13.87 10.24 14.91
N TYR A 381 14.19 9.18 15.64
CA TYR A 381 13.25 8.48 16.53
C TYR A 381 12.75 9.36 17.66
N GLU A 382 13.60 10.20 18.23
CA GLU A 382 13.23 11.11 19.31
C GLU A 382 12.21 12.15 18.83
N GLU A 383 12.39 12.72 17.64
CA GLU A 383 11.39 13.61 17.05
C GLU A 383 10.07 12.89 16.76
N MET A 384 10.13 11.64 16.28
CA MET A 384 8.91 10.85 16.07
C MET A 384 8.12 10.68 17.36
N ARG A 385 8.78 10.41 18.50
CA ARG A 385 8.13 10.34 19.81
C ARG A 385 7.48 11.66 20.22
N LEU A 386 8.18 12.78 20.02
CA LEU A 386 7.64 14.11 20.30
C LEU A 386 6.43 14.43 19.43
N CYS A 387 6.51 14.14 18.12
CA CYS A 387 5.43 14.35 17.18
C CYS A 387 4.21 13.47 17.50
N LEU A 388 4.40 12.20 17.84
CA LEU A 388 3.30 11.29 18.18
C LEU A 388 2.55 11.77 19.45
N ARG A 389 3.27 12.22 20.48
CA ARG A 389 2.68 12.80 21.68
C ARG A 389 1.91 14.08 21.38
N ARG A 390 2.48 14.95 20.54
CA ARG A 390 1.82 16.19 20.15
C ARG A 390 0.57 15.91 19.33
N ALA A 391 0.66 15.03 18.33
CA ALA A 391 -0.45 14.61 17.50
C ALA A 391 -1.63 14.05 18.33
N LEU A 392 -1.35 13.23 19.34
CA LEU A 392 -2.39 12.64 20.18
C LEU A 392 -3.03 13.62 21.16
N TYR A 393 -2.27 14.58 21.72
CA TYR A 393 -2.73 15.31 22.90
C TYR A 393 -2.82 16.83 22.73
N ARG A 394 -2.30 17.40 21.66
CA ARG A 394 -2.26 18.85 21.46
C ARG A 394 -2.93 19.30 20.17
N ASP A 395 -2.78 18.52 19.11
CA ASP A 395 -3.38 18.84 17.83
C ASP A 395 -4.87 18.49 17.84
N LYS A 396 -5.60 19.02 16.86
CA LYS A 396 -7.01 18.74 16.61
C LYS A 396 -7.19 18.46 15.12
N GLY A 397 -8.23 17.73 14.77
CA GLY A 397 -8.48 17.34 13.39
C GLY A 397 -7.54 16.23 12.94
N LEU A 398 -7.10 16.26 11.70
CA LEU A 398 -6.22 15.25 11.12
C LEU A 398 -4.76 15.54 11.45
N ALA A 399 -4.10 14.65 12.21
CA ALA A 399 -2.69 14.77 12.54
C ALA A 399 -1.88 13.61 11.93
N CYS A 400 -0.91 13.93 11.08
CA CYS A 400 -0.16 12.96 10.29
C CYS A 400 1.31 12.95 10.72
N ILE A 401 1.87 11.76 10.93
CA ILE A 401 3.30 11.56 11.18
C ILE A 401 3.82 10.68 10.06
N ARG A 402 4.59 11.26 9.13
CA ARG A 402 5.16 10.55 7.99
C ARG A 402 6.62 10.20 8.24
N TYR A 403 6.99 8.96 8.01
CA TYR A 403 8.35 8.46 8.24
C TYR A 403 8.77 7.44 7.19
N PRO A 404 10.09 7.33 6.89
CA PRO A 404 10.58 6.48 5.81
C PRO A 404 10.63 5.01 6.23
N ARG A 405 10.77 4.13 5.24
CA ARG A 405 11.20 2.73 5.44
C ARG A 405 12.66 2.69 5.92
N GLY A 406 12.94 1.80 6.87
CA GLY A 406 14.30 1.54 7.37
C GLY A 406 14.59 2.20 8.71
N SER A 407 15.86 2.18 9.10
CA SER A 407 16.34 2.70 10.38
C SER A 407 16.79 4.17 10.25
N GLU A 408 16.84 4.87 11.39
CA GLU A 408 17.39 6.22 11.39
C GLU A 408 18.90 6.21 11.08
N LYS A 409 19.33 7.23 10.35
CA LYS A 409 20.74 7.57 10.17
C LYS A 409 20.85 9.05 10.57
N VAL A 410 21.50 9.34 11.69
CA VAL A 410 21.54 10.70 12.27
C VAL A 410 22.96 11.12 12.54
N SER A 411 23.38 12.19 11.89
CA SER A 411 24.68 12.84 12.05
C SER A 411 24.57 14.23 12.70
N PHE A 412 23.36 14.81 12.76
CA PHE A 412 23.11 16.11 13.36
C PHE A 412 22.91 16.04 14.89
N ASP A 413 23.07 17.19 15.54
CA ASP A 413 22.90 17.32 16.99
C ASP A 413 21.43 17.15 17.39
N LYS A 414 21.18 16.27 18.38
CA LYS A 414 19.87 15.97 18.94
C LYS A 414 19.51 16.81 20.20
N THR A 415 20.33 17.76 20.60
CA THR A 415 20.10 18.53 21.85
C THR A 415 18.97 19.56 21.74
N ALA A 416 18.64 20.01 20.53
CA ALA A 416 17.63 21.05 20.26
C ALA A 416 16.43 20.54 19.46
N LEU A 417 16.01 19.29 19.73
CA LEU A 417 14.86 18.70 19.04
C LEU A 417 13.54 19.35 19.45
N ASN A 418 12.68 19.59 18.49
CA ASN A 418 11.33 20.11 18.72
C ASN A 418 10.36 19.64 17.63
N THR A 419 9.09 20.00 17.77
CA THR A 419 8.03 19.59 16.84
C THR A 419 7.71 20.63 15.76
N GLU A 420 8.45 21.74 15.66
CA GLU A 420 8.19 22.79 14.70
C GLU A 420 9.30 22.82 13.64
N TYR A 421 10.40 23.51 13.92
CA TYR A 421 11.56 23.60 13.07
C TYR A 421 12.83 23.90 13.88
N THR A 422 13.99 23.62 13.32
CA THR A 422 15.30 23.97 13.89
C THR A 422 16.09 24.75 12.88
N HIS A 423 16.48 25.98 13.23
CA HIS A 423 17.34 26.82 12.41
C HIS A 423 18.78 26.73 12.93
N VAL A 424 19.68 26.26 12.08
CA VAL A 424 21.11 26.18 12.37
C VAL A 424 21.81 27.27 11.58
N SER A 425 22.13 28.35 12.26
CA SER A 425 22.87 29.47 11.73
C SER A 425 24.15 29.68 12.55
N GLY A 426 25.28 29.86 11.90
CA GLY A 426 26.56 29.97 12.61
C GLY A 426 27.51 30.98 12.07
N ARG A 427 27.44 31.29 10.79
CA ARG A 427 28.28 32.31 10.11
C ARG A 427 27.39 33.10 9.17
N LYS A 428 27.74 34.40 8.97
CA LYS A 428 27.01 35.22 8.03
C LYS A 428 27.10 34.62 6.63
N THR A 429 25.96 34.17 6.08
CA THR A 429 25.82 33.60 4.75
C THR A 429 24.53 34.12 4.13
N ASP A 430 24.47 34.21 2.82
CA ASP A 430 23.30 34.65 2.06
C ASP A 430 22.45 33.47 1.57
N THR A 431 22.86 32.23 1.88
CA THR A 431 22.23 31.02 1.38
C THR A 431 21.63 30.18 2.51
N LEU A 432 20.35 29.84 2.39
CA LEU A 432 19.61 28.95 3.27
C LEU A 432 19.23 27.66 2.53
N TYR A 433 19.55 26.53 3.11
CA TYR A 433 19.02 25.22 2.67
C TYR A 433 17.95 24.74 3.63
N ILE A 434 16.81 24.33 3.08
CA ILE A 434 15.65 23.85 3.84
C ILE A 434 15.40 22.38 3.50
N SER A 435 15.13 21.53 4.49
CA SER A 435 14.72 20.16 4.29
C SER A 435 14.02 19.59 5.52
N TYR A 436 13.56 18.32 5.42
CA TYR A 436 12.90 17.59 6.48
C TYR A 436 13.16 16.08 6.38
N GLY A 437 12.76 15.34 7.42
CA GLY A 437 12.86 13.89 7.47
C GLY A 437 14.31 13.41 7.21
N ARG A 438 14.45 12.27 6.54
CA ARG A 438 15.79 11.68 6.28
C ARG A 438 16.68 12.53 5.36
N VAL A 439 16.10 13.36 4.49
CA VAL A 439 16.88 14.23 3.59
C VAL A 439 17.66 15.27 4.38
N TYR A 440 17.17 15.68 5.55
CA TYR A 440 17.90 16.63 6.39
C TYR A 440 19.26 16.07 6.86
N ASP A 441 19.38 14.78 7.14
CA ASP A 441 20.69 14.21 7.50
C ASP A 441 21.68 14.22 6.31
N HIS A 442 21.19 13.94 5.10
CA HIS A 442 22.01 14.08 3.88
C HIS A 442 22.48 15.53 3.69
N LEU A 443 21.58 16.48 3.86
CA LEU A 443 21.87 17.92 3.80
C LEU A 443 22.91 18.32 4.87
N TYR A 444 22.72 17.88 6.09
CA TYR A 444 23.63 18.17 7.20
C TYR A 444 25.04 17.66 6.91
N ARG A 445 25.19 16.43 6.45
CA ARG A 445 26.49 15.86 6.10
C ARG A 445 27.14 16.59 4.91
N ALA A 446 26.39 16.89 3.87
CA ALA A 446 26.89 17.68 2.74
C ALA A 446 27.37 19.08 3.17
N SER A 447 26.61 19.75 4.03
CA SER A 447 26.99 21.08 4.57
C SER A 447 28.27 21.04 5.42
N ARG A 448 28.48 19.98 6.18
CA ARG A 448 29.72 19.77 6.95
C ARG A 448 30.94 19.62 6.06
N ARG A 449 30.82 18.86 4.97
CA ARG A 449 31.90 18.73 3.97
C ARG A 449 32.21 20.06 3.30
N MET A 450 31.18 20.85 2.93
CA MET A 450 31.37 22.18 2.37
C MET A 450 32.07 23.13 3.35
N ALA A 451 31.72 23.02 4.64
CA ALA A 451 32.35 23.84 5.69
C ALA A 451 33.88 23.55 5.85
N GLU A 452 34.32 22.31 5.63
CA GLU A 452 35.73 21.91 5.59
C GLU A 452 36.48 22.58 4.42
N GLU A 453 35.77 22.90 3.32
CA GLU A 453 36.28 23.65 2.16
C GLU A 453 36.15 25.18 2.32
N GLY A 454 35.65 25.64 3.47
CA GLY A 454 35.48 27.07 3.76
C GLY A 454 34.20 27.66 3.19
N VAL A 455 33.28 26.87 2.67
CA VAL A 455 31.96 27.31 2.19
C VAL A 455 30.90 27.03 3.23
N PHE A 456 30.14 28.06 3.60
CA PHE A 456 29.13 27.98 4.67
C PHE A 456 27.75 28.31 4.12
N CYS A 457 26.75 27.58 4.62
CA CYS A 457 25.33 27.85 4.41
C CYS A 457 24.59 27.63 5.73
N ASP A 458 23.46 28.28 5.90
CA ASP A 458 22.56 28.04 7.02
C ASP A 458 21.54 26.96 6.66
N LEU A 459 21.11 26.22 7.67
CA LEU A 459 20.21 25.09 7.51
C LEU A 459 18.92 25.31 8.27
N LEU A 460 17.79 25.01 7.64
CA LEU A 460 16.49 25.01 8.29
C LEU A 460 15.86 23.61 8.17
N LYS A 461 15.79 22.91 9.30
CA LYS A 461 15.12 21.63 9.42
C LYS A 461 13.66 21.84 9.79
N LEU A 462 12.74 21.30 9.00
CA LEU A 462 11.32 21.27 9.35
C LEU A 462 10.98 19.94 10.01
N THR A 463 10.32 19.99 11.18
CA THR A 463 9.71 18.81 11.82
C THR A 463 8.21 18.81 11.57
N ARG A 464 7.51 19.93 11.79
CA ARG A 464 6.17 20.17 11.23
C ARG A 464 6.31 20.78 9.84
N ILE A 465 5.89 20.02 8.83
CA ILE A 465 5.98 20.48 7.44
C ILE A 465 4.70 21.16 6.97
N PHE A 466 3.56 20.90 7.62
CA PHE A 466 2.27 21.55 7.29
C PHE A 466 1.39 21.72 8.55
N PRO A 467 0.70 22.86 8.74
CA PRO A 467 1.00 24.13 8.06
C PRO A 467 2.40 24.64 8.42
N LEU A 468 3.02 25.36 7.50
CA LEU A 468 4.31 25.98 7.78
C LEU A 468 4.16 26.99 8.91
N ALA A 469 5.11 26.96 9.86
CA ALA A 469 5.16 27.97 10.90
C ALA A 469 5.56 29.35 10.31
N GLU A 470 4.98 30.43 10.83
CA GLU A 470 5.27 31.79 10.38
C GLU A 470 6.77 32.08 10.37
N GLY A 471 7.48 31.69 11.43
CA GLY A 471 8.92 31.88 11.53
C GLY A 471 9.74 31.19 10.44
N VAL A 472 9.23 30.13 9.79
CA VAL A 472 9.88 29.49 8.65
C VAL A 472 9.91 30.44 7.45
N VAL A 473 8.80 31.13 7.18
CA VAL A 473 8.69 32.09 6.08
C VAL A 473 9.55 33.32 6.38
N GLU A 474 9.51 33.84 7.62
CA GLU A 474 10.33 34.99 8.05
C GLU A 474 11.83 34.70 7.93
N ILE A 475 12.26 33.51 8.37
CA ILE A 475 13.66 33.08 8.22
C ILE A 475 14.01 33.04 6.74
N ALA A 476 13.23 32.37 5.90
CA ALA A 476 13.51 32.26 4.48
C ALA A 476 13.58 33.63 3.78
N MET A 477 12.72 34.59 4.14
CA MET A 477 12.71 35.96 3.64
C MET A 477 14.00 36.75 3.96
N SER A 478 14.75 36.33 4.99
CA SER A 478 15.98 37.01 5.42
C SER A 478 17.23 36.64 4.60
N TYR A 479 17.13 35.68 3.69
CA TYR A 479 18.24 35.21 2.84
C TYR A 479 18.10 35.66 1.41
N ALA A 480 19.23 35.83 0.70
CA ALA A 480 19.23 36.11 -0.72
C ALA A 480 18.96 34.88 -1.58
N HIS A 481 19.40 33.72 -1.12
CA HIS A 481 19.27 32.44 -1.84
C HIS A 481 18.65 31.39 -0.94
N VAL A 482 17.54 30.82 -1.39
CA VAL A 482 16.83 29.75 -0.64
C VAL A 482 16.70 28.51 -1.52
N VAL A 483 17.18 27.38 -1.02
CA VAL A 483 17.09 26.08 -1.70
C VAL A 483 16.29 25.12 -0.83
N PHE A 484 15.22 24.56 -1.37
CA PHE A 484 14.40 23.57 -0.66
C PHE A 484 14.60 22.17 -1.27
N LEU A 485 15.06 21.24 -0.43
CA LEU A 485 15.25 19.83 -0.76
C LEU A 485 14.05 19.04 -0.25
N ASP A 486 13.19 18.57 -1.16
CA ASP A 486 11.87 18.02 -0.86
C ASP A 486 11.76 16.57 -1.39
N GLU A 487 11.55 15.59 -0.52
CA GLU A 487 11.36 14.20 -0.93
C GLU A 487 9.92 13.91 -1.41
N ALA A 488 8.98 14.83 -1.24
CA ALA A 488 7.65 14.71 -1.82
C ALA A 488 7.64 15.13 -3.29
N TYR A 489 6.55 14.79 -3.98
CA TYR A 489 6.39 15.12 -5.40
C TYR A 489 6.44 16.62 -5.64
N TYR A 490 7.08 17.02 -6.74
CA TYR A 490 7.36 18.42 -7.08
C TYR A 490 6.12 19.32 -7.11
N TYR A 491 4.98 18.78 -7.55
CA TYR A 491 3.72 19.53 -7.62
C TYR A 491 2.86 19.23 -6.38
N GLY A 492 2.38 20.27 -5.71
CA GLY A 492 1.58 20.20 -4.50
C GLY A 492 2.38 19.89 -3.22
N GLY A 493 3.73 19.82 -3.31
CA GLY A 493 4.60 19.61 -2.15
C GLY A 493 4.81 20.87 -1.31
N ILE A 494 5.46 20.70 -0.15
CA ILE A 494 5.73 21.81 0.79
C ILE A 494 6.67 22.85 0.19
N SER A 495 7.60 22.40 -0.63
CA SER A 495 8.50 23.31 -1.33
C SER A 495 7.77 24.25 -2.30
N GLN A 496 6.67 23.81 -2.91
CA GLN A 496 5.82 24.68 -3.71
C GLN A 496 5.08 25.69 -2.84
N LEU A 497 4.45 25.22 -1.76
CA LEU A 497 3.71 26.07 -0.83
C LEU A 497 4.61 27.19 -0.27
N LEU A 498 5.83 26.87 0.15
CA LEU A 498 6.77 27.89 0.62
C LEU A 498 7.09 28.90 -0.49
N GLY A 499 7.31 28.44 -1.72
CA GLY A 499 7.56 29.33 -2.86
C GLY A 499 6.41 30.31 -3.11
N ASP A 500 5.17 29.84 -3.04
CA ASP A 500 3.98 30.67 -3.19
C ASP A 500 3.89 31.72 -2.06
N LEU A 501 4.13 31.32 -0.80
CA LEU A 501 4.14 32.22 0.36
C LEU A 501 5.26 33.27 0.27
N LEU A 502 6.45 32.90 -0.20
CA LEU A 502 7.55 33.82 -0.42
C LEU A 502 7.21 34.86 -1.50
N LEU A 503 6.57 34.40 -2.58
CA LEU A 503 6.14 35.29 -3.66
C LEU A 503 5.06 36.28 -3.18
N GLU A 504 4.05 35.80 -2.47
CA GLU A 504 2.99 36.65 -1.88
C GLU A 504 3.54 37.72 -0.94
N ARG A 505 4.61 37.43 -0.21
CA ARG A 505 5.27 38.36 0.71
C ARG A 505 6.32 39.26 0.03
N GLY A 506 6.47 39.14 -1.27
CA GLY A 506 7.37 39.99 -2.03
C GLY A 506 8.86 39.66 -1.90
N PHE A 507 9.19 38.37 -1.70
CA PHE A 507 10.57 37.88 -1.69
C PHE A 507 11.31 38.33 -2.98
N ARG A 508 12.51 38.83 -2.82
CA ARG A 508 13.34 39.38 -3.94
C ARG A 508 14.56 38.53 -4.26
N GLY A 509 14.83 37.51 -3.42
CA GLY A 509 15.93 36.58 -3.63
C GLY A 509 15.62 35.51 -4.66
N THR A 510 16.51 34.54 -4.78
CA THR A 510 16.28 33.33 -5.59
C THR A 510 15.70 32.23 -4.73
N TYR A 511 14.68 31.55 -5.28
CA TYR A 511 14.10 30.39 -4.67
C TYR A 511 14.16 29.17 -5.62
N ARG A 512 14.80 28.09 -5.18
CA ARG A 512 14.98 26.88 -5.97
C ARG A 512 14.48 25.66 -5.22
N ARG A 513 13.84 24.74 -5.94
CA ARG A 513 13.32 23.49 -5.42
C ARG A 513 14.01 22.30 -6.08
N VAL A 514 14.43 21.34 -5.26
CA VAL A 514 14.92 20.01 -5.68
C VAL A 514 13.93 18.99 -5.18
N ALA A 515 13.19 18.38 -6.08
CA ALA A 515 12.14 17.41 -5.77
C ALA A 515 11.86 16.49 -6.97
N PRO A 516 11.35 15.26 -6.77
CA PRO A 516 11.03 14.32 -7.85
C PRO A 516 9.88 14.84 -8.72
N LYS A 517 10.07 14.80 -10.06
CA LYS A 517 9.10 15.26 -11.06
C LYS A 517 8.45 14.13 -11.86
N ALA A 518 8.88 12.90 -11.66
CA ALA A 518 8.43 11.74 -12.40
C ALA A 518 8.36 10.50 -11.48
N TYR A 519 7.75 9.45 -11.97
CA TYR A 519 7.83 8.14 -11.34
C TYR A 519 9.26 7.61 -11.39
N LEU A 520 9.72 7.06 -10.27
CA LEU A 520 11.04 6.45 -10.15
C LEU A 520 10.89 4.93 -10.25
N PRO A 521 11.67 4.26 -11.11
CA PRO A 521 11.66 2.80 -11.18
C PRO A 521 12.21 2.17 -9.89
N GLN A 522 12.07 0.85 -9.79
CA GLN A 522 12.71 0.08 -8.73
C GLN A 522 14.23 0.23 -8.80
N ALA A 523 14.85 0.49 -7.67
CA ALA A 523 16.31 0.58 -7.50
C ALA A 523 16.65 0.48 -6.01
N SER A 524 17.91 0.61 -5.62
CA SER A 524 18.23 0.86 -4.22
C SER A 524 17.75 2.25 -3.79
N THR A 525 17.42 2.42 -2.52
CA THR A 525 17.04 3.74 -1.98
C THR A 525 18.14 4.78 -2.24
N ASP A 526 19.41 4.40 -2.09
CA ASP A 526 20.54 5.31 -2.30
C ASP A 526 20.64 5.77 -3.75
N SER A 527 20.45 4.86 -4.74
CA SER A 527 20.40 5.20 -6.17
C SER A 527 19.22 6.13 -6.49
N GLN A 528 18.05 5.89 -5.89
CA GLN A 528 16.87 6.75 -6.07
C GLN A 528 17.11 8.15 -5.48
N MET A 529 17.73 8.24 -4.30
CA MET A 529 18.08 9.53 -3.68
C MET A 529 19.10 10.30 -4.53
N GLU A 530 20.08 9.60 -5.11
CA GLU A 530 21.03 10.20 -6.04
C GLU A 530 20.33 10.74 -7.30
N THR A 531 19.46 9.95 -7.90
CA THR A 531 18.68 10.33 -9.10
C THR A 531 17.79 11.56 -8.84
N MET A 532 17.25 11.69 -7.62
CA MET A 532 16.46 12.87 -7.24
C MET A 532 17.29 14.12 -6.92
N GLY A 533 18.60 14.01 -6.80
CA GLY A 533 19.46 15.09 -6.30
C GLY A 533 19.38 15.30 -4.78
N LEU A 534 18.94 14.27 -4.03
CA LEU A 534 18.69 14.34 -2.59
C LEU A 534 19.63 13.44 -1.77
N SER A 535 20.60 12.76 -2.38
CA SER A 535 21.67 12.08 -1.67
C SER A 535 22.66 13.09 -1.09
N GLU A 536 23.48 12.69 -0.11
CA GLU A 536 24.58 13.52 0.40
C GLU A 536 25.51 13.98 -0.73
N HIS A 537 25.87 13.05 -1.64
CA HIS A 537 26.77 13.34 -2.75
C HIS A 537 26.17 14.37 -3.73
N ALA A 538 24.94 14.16 -4.17
CA ALA A 538 24.26 15.08 -5.09
C ALA A 538 24.05 16.47 -4.48
N ILE A 539 23.67 16.54 -3.20
CA ILE A 539 23.52 17.82 -2.47
C ILE A 539 24.88 18.53 -2.37
N TYR A 540 25.95 17.81 -2.05
CA TYR A 540 27.29 18.39 -1.96
C TYR A 540 27.75 18.94 -3.32
N GLN A 541 27.54 18.21 -4.41
CA GLN A 541 27.84 18.70 -5.77
C GLN A 541 27.03 19.95 -6.14
N ASP A 542 25.78 19.97 -5.78
CA ASP A 542 24.87 21.11 -5.97
C ASP A 542 25.39 22.36 -5.22
N MET A 543 25.75 22.20 -3.94
CA MET A 543 26.34 23.27 -3.13
C MET A 543 27.65 23.80 -3.72
N GLN A 544 28.52 22.94 -4.26
CA GLN A 544 29.75 23.34 -4.93
C GLN A 544 29.49 24.19 -6.19
N GLN A 545 28.45 23.82 -6.96
CA GLN A 545 28.07 24.60 -8.15
C GLN A 545 27.54 25.99 -7.79
N GLU A 546 26.64 26.06 -6.80
CA GLU A 546 26.11 27.36 -6.29
C GLU A 546 27.24 28.24 -5.76
N ALA A 547 28.20 27.72 -5.01
CA ALA A 547 29.33 28.49 -4.49
C ALA A 547 30.26 29.04 -5.58
N LYS A 548 30.33 28.37 -6.73
CA LYS A 548 31.10 28.88 -7.91
C LYS A 548 30.34 29.99 -8.63
N HIS A 549 29.02 29.88 -8.74
CA HIS A 549 28.19 30.90 -9.42
C HIS A 549 28.00 32.17 -8.56
N GLY A 550 27.97 32.04 -7.22
CA GLY A 550 27.88 33.18 -6.30
C GLY A 550 29.20 34.00 -6.17
N LYS A 551 30.31 33.50 -6.73
CA LYS A 551 31.60 34.19 -6.76
C LYS A 551 31.88 34.88 -8.12
N ALA A 552 31.02 34.67 -9.12
CA ALA A 552 31.07 35.34 -10.43
C ALA A 552 30.07 36.49 -10.47
#